data_51bc5e8aea1fc8807c0ca3ae6c1d9c62
#
_entry.id   51bc5e8aea1fc8807c0ca3ae6c1d9c62
#
_cell.length_a   1.000
_cell.length_b   1.000
_cell.length_c   1.000
_cell.angle_alpha   90.00
_cell.angle_beta   90.00
_cell.angle_gamma   90.00
#
_symmetry.space_group_name_H-M   'P 1'
#
loop_
_entity.id
_entity.type
_entity.pdbx_description
1 polymer ?
#
loop_
_entity_poly.entity_id
_entity_poly.type
_entity_poly.pdbx_seq_one_letter_code
_entity_poly.pdbx_strand_id
1 'polypeptide(L)'
;MNIFKSVIISVFLGGILSSQALDDRYHSYTEILSLIDSLSTIEEYQNILLVDTIGYSSLENIPIVAVKISDNVQVKEDEPRVLFVGQVHAEEVLGIEVVLSLLMDLLDPRPEDYNHMNILKSYLEIWLIPSANPDGLGVVHEGLDLTFRKNKTDFSPDGPNPNGIFDYEPSIGNDVDGVDLNRNFGFNWTFGDTFLVFDETDYGSHYDYYRGPLPFSESEAIAIRDLALQHDFVFSIVWHSSRSGRLSEKVF
;
A
#
# COMPACT_ATOMS: atom_id res chain seq x y z
N MET A 1 71.13 -11.98 -12.60
CA MET A 1 70.00 -12.82 -12.17
C MET A 1 68.92 -11.88 -11.66
N ASN A 2 68.07 -11.42 -12.61
CA ASN A 2 67.05 -10.40 -12.33
C ASN A 2 65.72 -11.12 -12.09
N ILE A 3 65.20 -10.96 -10.86
CA ILE A 3 63.92 -11.48 -10.45
C ILE A 3 62.86 -10.39 -10.75
N PHE A 4 62.06 -10.61 -11.80
CA PHE A 4 60.87 -9.81 -12.06
C PHE A 4 59.79 -10.19 -11.04
N LYS A 5 59.43 -9.26 -10.16
CA LYS A 5 58.24 -9.35 -9.34
C LYS A 5 57.05 -8.87 -10.16
N SER A 6 56.19 -9.80 -10.57
CA SER A 6 54.90 -9.45 -11.15
C SER A 6 53.96 -8.97 -10.03
N VAL A 7 53.55 -7.71 -10.09
CA VAL A 7 52.49 -7.17 -9.28
C VAL A 7 51.16 -7.43 -10.00
N ILE A 8 50.34 -8.31 -9.41
CA ILE A 8 48.95 -8.51 -9.86
C ILE A 8 48.12 -7.41 -9.23
N ILE A 9 47.68 -6.45 -10.06
CA ILE A 9 46.68 -5.45 -9.67
C ILE A 9 45.30 -6.09 -9.88
N SER A 10 44.66 -6.55 -8.82
CA SER A 10 43.25 -6.93 -8.86
C SER A 10 42.41 -5.66 -8.91
N VAL A 11 41.88 -5.33 -10.05
CA VAL A 11 40.88 -4.30 -10.22
C VAL A 11 39.53 -4.89 -9.75
N PHE A 12 39.11 -4.55 -8.56
CA PHE A 12 37.72 -4.75 -8.14
C PHE A 12 36.85 -3.77 -8.95
N LEU A 13 36.23 -4.25 -10.02
CA LEU A 13 35.05 -3.59 -10.56
C LEU A 13 33.90 -3.80 -9.54
N GLY A 14 33.75 -2.87 -8.63
CA GLY A 14 32.51 -2.72 -7.90
C GLY A 14 31.44 -2.35 -8.90
N GLY A 15 30.62 -3.30 -9.28
CA GLY A 15 29.37 -3.00 -9.99
C GLY A 15 28.56 -2.06 -9.10
N ILE A 16 28.36 -0.83 -9.57
CA ILE A 16 27.33 0.04 -9.03
C ILE A 16 26.04 -0.66 -9.43
N LEU A 17 25.43 -1.41 -8.50
CA LEU A 17 24.03 -1.79 -8.61
C LEU A 17 23.27 -0.46 -8.60
N SER A 18 22.91 0.03 -9.77
CA SER A 18 21.95 1.12 -9.91
C SER A 18 20.65 0.56 -9.34
N SER A 19 20.29 0.92 -8.13
CA SER A 19 18.92 0.73 -7.65
C SER A 19 18.03 1.42 -8.67
N GLN A 20 17.08 0.71 -9.22
CA GLN A 20 16.14 1.27 -10.17
C GLN A 20 15.14 2.07 -9.32
N ALA A 21 15.36 3.38 -9.20
CA ALA A 21 14.46 4.25 -8.47
C ALA A 21 13.06 4.22 -9.13
N LEU A 22 12.04 4.31 -8.30
CA LEU A 22 10.68 4.55 -8.77
C LEU A 22 10.64 5.90 -9.53
N ASP A 23 9.75 6.02 -10.51
CA ASP A 23 9.52 7.27 -11.24
C ASP A 23 9.05 8.37 -10.25
N ASP A 24 9.64 9.55 -10.34
CA ASP A 24 9.37 10.70 -9.45
C ASP A 24 7.93 11.27 -9.54
N ARG A 25 7.13 10.76 -10.46
CA ARG A 25 5.70 11.06 -10.56
C ARG A 25 4.83 10.32 -9.54
N TYR A 26 5.35 9.28 -8.91
CA TYR A 26 4.64 8.53 -7.88
C TYR A 26 4.97 9.07 -6.49
N HIS A 27 3.93 9.35 -5.71
CA HIS A 27 4.06 9.92 -4.38
C HIS A 27 4.67 8.92 -3.38
N SER A 28 5.63 9.39 -2.60
CA SER A 28 6.04 8.74 -1.35
C SER A 28 4.95 8.90 -0.29
N TYR A 29 5.00 8.08 0.76
CA TYR A 29 4.01 8.21 1.85
C TYR A 29 4.09 9.57 2.56
N THR A 30 5.29 10.13 2.71
CA THR A 30 5.49 11.47 3.28
C THR A 30 4.86 12.57 2.42
N GLU A 31 4.92 12.45 1.10
CA GLU A 31 4.27 13.39 0.19
C GLU A 31 2.75 13.26 0.23
N ILE A 32 2.21 12.03 0.33
CA ILE A 32 0.78 11.79 0.55
C ILE A 32 0.30 12.50 1.82
N LEU A 33 0.97 12.29 2.95
CA LEU A 33 0.61 12.94 4.22
C LEU A 33 0.72 14.47 4.12
N SER A 34 1.77 14.99 3.49
CA SER A 34 1.97 16.42 3.32
C SER A 34 0.89 17.06 2.44
N LEU A 35 0.45 16.37 1.39
CA LEU A 35 -0.64 16.82 0.54
C LEU A 35 -1.96 16.87 1.33
N ILE A 36 -2.31 15.80 2.03
CA ILE A 36 -3.54 15.71 2.83
C ILE A 36 -3.56 16.77 3.94
N ASP A 37 -2.42 16.96 4.64
CA ASP A 37 -2.28 17.99 5.67
C ASP A 37 -2.50 19.39 5.06
N SER A 38 -1.87 19.67 3.93
CA SER A 38 -2.03 20.95 3.23
C SER A 38 -3.49 21.21 2.84
N LEU A 39 -4.19 20.20 2.30
CA LEU A 39 -5.60 20.31 1.93
C LEU A 39 -6.49 20.56 3.16
N SER A 40 -6.20 19.93 4.29
CA SER A 40 -6.96 20.07 5.54
C SER A 40 -6.86 21.49 6.15
N THR A 41 -5.84 22.28 5.80
CA THR A 41 -5.66 23.66 6.27
C THR A 41 -6.43 24.69 5.44
N ILE A 42 -6.96 24.31 4.28
CA ILE A 42 -7.70 25.20 3.39
C ILE A 42 -9.09 25.46 3.98
N GLU A 43 -9.42 26.74 4.25
CA GLU A 43 -10.64 27.15 4.91
C GLU A 43 -11.91 26.64 4.19
N GLU A 44 -11.93 26.68 2.87
CA GLU A 44 -13.07 26.23 2.06
C GLU A 44 -13.33 24.71 2.13
N TYR A 45 -12.32 23.92 2.54
CA TYR A 45 -12.44 22.47 2.65
C TYR A 45 -12.79 21.97 4.07
N GLN A 46 -12.73 22.81 5.09
CA GLN A 46 -12.93 22.41 6.49
C GLN A 46 -14.29 21.76 6.78
N ASN A 47 -15.33 22.09 6.01
CA ASN A 47 -16.66 21.49 6.18
C ASN A 47 -16.88 20.26 5.28
N ILE A 48 -16.03 20.05 4.28
CA ILE A 48 -16.20 18.98 3.30
C ILE A 48 -15.10 17.93 3.31
N LEU A 49 -14.03 18.15 4.06
CA LEU A 49 -12.89 17.24 4.21
C LEU A 49 -12.61 16.97 5.68
N LEU A 50 -12.53 15.69 6.05
CA LEU A 50 -12.08 15.22 7.35
C LEU A 50 -10.99 14.18 7.16
N VAL A 51 -9.89 14.31 7.90
CA VAL A 51 -8.80 13.33 7.93
C VAL A 51 -8.89 12.52 9.21
N ASP A 52 -8.84 11.20 9.09
CA ASP A 52 -8.83 10.27 10.21
C ASP A 52 -7.64 9.32 10.13
N THR A 53 -7.03 9.04 11.27
CA THR A 53 -6.01 8.00 11.40
C THR A 53 -6.70 6.71 11.82
N ILE A 54 -6.91 5.82 10.87
CA ILE A 54 -7.67 4.58 11.05
C ILE A 54 -6.86 3.43 11.67
N GLY A 55 -5.56 3.54 11.70
CA GLY A 55 -4.63 2.55 12.25
C GLY A 55 -3.18 2.90 11.97
N TYR A 56 -2.33 1.92 12.16
CA TYR A 56 -0.89 2.04 11.96
C TYR A 56 -0.35 0.81 11.25
N SER A 57 0.76 0.96 10.52
CA SER A 57 1.43 -0.14 9.85
C SER A 57 2.07 -1.14 10.82
N SER A 58 2.29 -2.37 10.34
CA SER A 58 2.69 -3.50 11.16
C SER A 58 4.09 -3.39 11.75
N LEU A 59 5.07 -2.85 11.01
CA LEU A 59 6.46 -2.80 11.45
C LEU A 59 6.87 -1.39 11.91
N GLU A 60 6.72 -0.39 11.06
CA GLU A 60 7.27 0.95 11.32
C GLU A 60 6.30 1.86 12.08
N ASN A 61 5.09 1.33 12.36
CA ASN A 61 4.05 2.07 13.08
C ASN A 61 3.72 3.42 12.42
N ILE A 62 3.69 3.42 11.08
CA ILE A 62 3.31 4.58 10.28
C ILE A 62 1.79 4.73 10.32
N PRO A 63 1.23 5.94 10.56
CA PRO A 63 -0.21 6.12 10.57
C PRO A 63 -0.83 5.79 9.20
N ILE A 64 -1.93 5.05 9.19
CA ILE A 64 -2.73 4.82 7.99
C ILE A 64 -3.87 5.82 8.03
N VAL A 65 -3.94 6.68 7.01
CA VAL A 65 -4.93 7.76 6.97
C VAL A 65 -6.07 7.45 6.01
N ALA A 66 -7.27 7.81 6.43
CA ALA A 66 -8.45 7.87 5.58
C ALA A 66 -8.95 9.32 5.49
N VAL A 67 -9.39 9.73 4.32
CA VAL A 67 -10.00 11.03 4.07
C VAL A 67 -11.48 10.83 3.80
N LYS A 68 -12.33 11.47 4.59
CA LYS A 68 -13.77 11.53 4.36
C LYS A 68 -14.10 12.82 3.59
N ILE A 69 -14.90 12.69 2.54
CA ILE A 69 -15.48 13.79 1.77
C ILE A 69 -17.00 13.67 1.81
N SER A 70 -17.67 14.76 2.17
CA SER A 70 -19.13 14.93 2.21
C SER A 70 -19.42 16.43 2.24
N ASP A 71 -20.64 16.87 2.02
CA ASP A 71 -20.99 18.30 2.17
C ASP A 71 -21.07 18.74 3.65
N ASN A 72 -21.07 17.79 4.59
CA ASN A 72 -21.09 18.05 6.03
C ASN A 72 -20.32 16.99 6.84
N VAL A 73 -19.00 16.95 6.69
CA VAL A 73 -18.13 15.89 7.27
C VAL A 73 -18.20 15.76 8.80
N GLN A 74 -18.62 16.81 9.50
CA GLN A 74 -18.68 16.83 10.97
C GLN A 74 -19.95 16.18 11.52
N VAL A 75 -20.94 15.91 10.69
CA VAL A 75 -22.23 15.33 11.08
C VAL A 75 -22.32 13.92 10.50
N LYS A 76 -22.85 12.99 11.31
CA LYS A 76 -23.22 11.67 10.80
C LYS A 76 -24.60 11.77 10.18
N GLU A 77 -24.66 11.71 8.88
CA GLU A 77 -25.89 11.78 8.10
C GLU A 77 -26.36 10.36 7.72
N ASP A 78 -27.65 10.24 7.38
CA ASP A 78 -28.22 8.98 6.89
C ASP A 78 -28.00 8.86 5.38
N GLU A 79 -26.71 8.81 5.01
CA GLU A 79 -26.26 8.73 3.63
C GLU A 79 -25.51 7.43 3.36
N PRO A 80 -25.59 6.91 2.12
CA PRO A 80 -24.79 5.78 1.72
C PRO A 80 -23.29 6.11 1.80
N ARG A 81 -22.49 5.18 2.33
CA ARG A 81 -21.04 5.31 2.46
C ARG A 81 -20.33 4.48 1.42
N VAL A 82 -19.34 5.06 0.78
CA VAL A 82 -18.51 4.39 -0.23
C VAL A 82 -17.04 4.49 0.18
N LEU A 83 -16.28 3.42 -0.10
CA LEU A 83 -14.87 3.33 0.27
C LEU A 83 -14.01 3.08 -0.97
N PHE A 84 -12.96 3.88 -1.08
CA PHE A 84 -11.95 3.75 -2.13
C PHE A 84 -10.59 3.52 -1.49
N VAL A 85 -9.91 2.44 -1.89
CA VAL A 85 -8.61 2.04 -1.32
C VAL A 85 -7.59 1.91 -2.43
N GLY A 86 -6.47 2.61 -2.27
CA GLY A 86 -5.28 2.46 -3.12
C GLY A 86 -4.23 1.59 -2.43
N GLN A 87 -3.34 1.05 -3.22
CA GLN A 87 -2.06 0.45 -2.82
C GLN A 87 -2.15 -0.49 -1.59
N VAL A 88 -2.90 -1.57 -1.73
CA VAL A 88 -2.87 -2.71 -0.80
C VAL A 88 -1.57 -3.50 -0.98
N HIS A 89 -1.14 -3.69 -2.23
CA HIS A 89 0.16 -4.29 -2.54
C HIS A 89 1.21 -3.21 -2.78
N ALA A 90 2.39 -3.42 -2.25
CA ALA A 90 3.44 -2.42 -2.21
C ALA A 90 3.86 -1.91 -3.60
N GLU A 91 4.01 -2.81 -4.57
CA GLU A 91 4.43 -2.49 -5.95
C GLU A 91 3.35 -1.83 -6.81
N GLU A 92 2.10 -1.83 -6.34
CA GLU A 92 0.95 -1.34 -7.11
C GLU A 92 0.70 0.16 -6.87
N VAL A 93 1.74 0.97 -7.05
CA VAL A 93 1.76 2.42 -6.71
C VAL A 93 0.76 3.26 -7.50
N LEU A 94 0.31 2.82 -8.69
CA LEU A 94 -0.68 3.55 -9.48
C LEU A 94 -2.01 3.74 -8.71
N GLY A 95 -2.37 2.81 -7.81
CA GLY A 95 -3.56 2.92 -6.98
C GLY A 95 -3.57 4.17 -6.11
N ILE A 96 -2.39 4.63 -5.63
CA ILE A 96 -2.23 5.88 -4.88
C ILE A 96 -2.67 7.06 -5.73
N GLU A 97 -2.11 7.17 -6.93
CA GLU A 97 -2.36 8.30 -7.83
C GLU A 97 -3.83 8.39 -8.26
N VAL A 98 -4.49 7.23 -8.46
CA VAL A 98 -5.93 7.18 -8.77
C VAL A 98 -6.75 7.72 -7.61
N VAL A 99 -6.45 7.32 -6.37
CA VAL A 99 -7.19 7.79 -5.18
C VAL A 99 -6.92 9.28 -4.92
N LEU A 100 -5.67 9.74 -5.07
CA LEU A 100 -5.35 11.16 -4.93
C LEU A 100 -5.99 12.01 -6.03
N SER A 101 -6.03 11.52 -7.27
CA SER A 101 -6.75 12.21 -8.36
C SER A 101 -8.24 12.33 -8.07
N LEU A 102 -8.88 11.26 -7.57
CA LEU A 102 -10.28 11.29 -7.15
C LEU A 102 -10.52 12.30 -6.02
N LEU A 103 -9.63 12.35 -5.03
CA LEU A 103 -9.68 13.34 -3.95
C LEU A 103 -9.66 14.76 -4.50
N MET A 104 -8.74 15.05 -5.42
CA MET A 104 -8.63 16.38 -6.04
C MET A 104 -9.86 16.72 -6.89
N ASP A 105 -10.38 15.78 -7.68
CA ASP A 105 -11.59 15.98 -8.48
C ASP A 105 -12.84 16.25 -7.60
N LEU A 106 -12.90 15.68 -6.41
CA LEU A 106 -13.97 15.93 -5.45
C LEU A 106 -13.85 17.32 -4.79
N LEU A 107 -12.62 17.77 -4.51
CA LEU A 107 -12.37 19.05 -3.83
C LEU A 107 -12.41 20.24 -4.81
N ASP A 108 -11.72 20.14 -5.93
CA ASP A 108 -11.57 21.16 -6.96
C ASP A 108 -11.93 20.60 -8.34
N PRO A 109 -13.21 20.30 -8.59
CA PRO A 109 -13.67 19.72 -9.84
C PRO A 109 -13.50 20.68 -11.03
N ARG A 110 -13.24 20.11 -12.19
CA ARG A 110 -13.29 20.87 -13.44
C ARG A 110 -14.68 21.50 -13.66
N PRO A 111 -14.78 22.64 -14.34
CA PRO A 111 -16.06 23.32 -14.52
C PRO A 111 -17.18 22.45 -15.10
N GLU A 112 -16.85 21.55 -16.01
CA GLU A 112 -17.80 20.61 -16.62
C GLU A 112 -18.31 19.54 -15.65
N ASP A 113 -17.51 19.17 -14.63
CA ASP A 113 -17.82 18.13 -13.66
C ASP A 113 -18.38 18.70 -12.34
N TYR A 114 -18.36 20.02 -12.16
CA TYR A 114 -18.70 20.71 -10.91
C TYR A 114 -20.05 20.27 -10.33
N ASN A 115 -21.10 20.27 -11.15
CA ASN A 115 -22.43 19.89 -10.68
C ASN A 115 -22.49 18.41 -10.28
N HIS A 116 -21.80 17.55 -11.04
CA HIS A 116 -21.75 16.12 -10.76
C HIS A 116 -21.05 15.84 -9.44
N MET A 117 -19.88 16.42 -9.22
CA MET A 117 -19.11 16.25 -7.98
C MET A 117 -19.84 16.80 -6.75
N ASN A 118 -20.56 17.92 -6.89
CA ASN A 118 -21.38 18.44 -5.81
C ASN A 118 -22.56 17.51 -5.48
N ILE A 119 -23.21 16.92 -6.46
CA ILE A 119 -24.26 15.92 -6.22
C ILE A 119 -23.69 14.73 -5.46
N LEU A 120 -22.51 14.19 -5.85
CA LEU A 120 -21.88 13.09 -5.13
C LEU A 120 -21.63 13.46 -3.67
N LYS A 121 -21.06 14.63 -3.40
CA LYS A 121 -20.78 15.09 -2.01
C LYS A 121 -22.05 15.30 -1.17
N SER A 122 -23.17 15.68 -1.81
CA SER A 122 -24.43 15.96 -1.11
C SER A 122 -25.32 14.74 -0.86
N TYR A 123 -24.92 13.57 -1.35
CA TYR A 123 -25.70 12.34 -1.20
C TYR A 123 -24.88 11.14 -0.73
N LEU A 124 -23.56 11.31 -0.56
CA LEU A 124 -22.65 10.24 -0.19
C LEU A 124 -21.62 10.71 0.85
N GLU A 125 -21.32 9.87 1.82
CA GLU A 125 -20.06 9.93 2.55
C GLU A 125 -19.00 9.14 1.79
N ILE A 126 -18.01 9.82 1.21
CA ILE A 126 -16.96 9.23 0.37
C ILE A 126 -15.68 9.10 1.19
N TRP A 127 -15.21 7.88 1.40
CA TRP A 127 -14.00 7.58 2.15
C TRP A 127 -12.88 7.13 1.21
N LEU A 128 -11.69 7.68 1.41
CA LEU A 128 -10.52 7.51 0.54
C LEU A 128 -9.33 7.11 1.39
N ILE A 129 -8.71 5.97 1.09
CA ILE A 129 -7.43 5.53 1.67
C ILE A 129 -6.42 5.50 0.54
N PRO A 130 -5.54 6.51 0.38
CA PRO A 130 -4.58 6.56 -0.73
C PRO A 130 -3.58 5.40 -0.71
N SER A 131 -3.08 5.05 0.47
CA SER A 131 -2.18 3.91 0.65
C SER A 131 -2.62 3.11 1.88
N ALA A 132 -2.92 1.84 1.67
CA ALA A 132 -3.24 0.90 2.74
C ALA A 132 -1.99 0.19 3.29
N ASN A 133 -0.85 0.32 2.63
CA ASN A 133 0.40 -0.38 2.94
C ASN A 133 1.61 0.56 2.96
N PRO A 134 1.68 1.48 3.93
CA PRO A 134 2.76 2.46 3.96
C PRO A 134 4.15 1.86 4.19
N ASP A 135 4.28 0.78 4.96
CA ASP A 135 5.55 0.08 5.17
C ASP A 135 6.07 -0.52 3.85
N GLY A 136 5.20 -1.22 3.13
CA GLY A 136 5.56 -1.80 1.83
C GLY A 136 5.87 -0.72 0.78
N LEU A 137 5.12 0.41 0.79
CA LEU A 137 5.41 1.54 -0.09
C LEU A 137 6.84 2.07 0.12
N GLY A 138 7.33 2.11 1.36
CA GLY A 138 8.71 2.49 1.66
C GLY A 138 9.73 1.63 0.94
N VAL A 139 9.55 0.30 0.91
CA VAL A 139 10.46 -0.64 0.22
C VAL A 139 10.55 -0.32 -1.28
N VAL A 140 9.40 -0.10 -1.91
CA VAL A 140 9.32 0.19 -3.35
C VAL A 140 9.85 1.58 -3.66
N HIS A 141 9.46 2.59 -2.88
CA HIS A 141 9.83 3.99 -3.10
C HIS A 141 11.33 4.23 -2.89
N GLU A 142 11.94 3.57 -1.90
CA GLU A 142 13.39 3.62 -1.67
C GLU A 142 14.20 2.83 -2.72
N GLY A 143 13.53 2.12 -3.62
CA GLY A 143 14.15 1.32 -4.66
C GLY A 143 14.88 0.08 -4.14
N LEU A 144 14.51 -0.41 -2.97
CA LEU A 144 15.06 -1.65 -2.41
C LEU A 144 14.59 -2.84 -3.24
N ASP A 145 13.28 -2.96 -3.47
CA ASP A 145 12.69 -3.91 -4.39
C ASP A 145 11.40 -3.33 -5.02
N LEU A 146 11.43 -3.05 -6.32
CA LEU A 146 10.27 -2.56 -7.07
C LEU A 146 9.20 -3.63 -7.29
N THR A 147 9.47 -4.88 -6.97
CA THR A 147 8.55 -6.01 -7.11
C THR A 147 7.99 -6.49 -5.77
N PHE A 148 8.38 -5.83 -4.66
CA PHE A 148 7.90 -6.15 -3.32
C PHE A 148 6.39 -5.96 -3.23
N ARG A 149 5.68 -7.01 -2.77
CA ARG A 149 4.22 -7.05 -2.79
C ARG A 149 3.59 -6.86 -1.42
N LYS A 150 4.20 -7.44 -0.39
CA LYS A 150 3.64 -7.63 0.94
C LYS A 150 3.74 -6.37 1.82
N ASN A 151 3.27 -6.43 3.06
CA ASN A 151 3.69 -5.48 4.10
C ASN A 151 5.06 -5.87 4.65
N LYS A 152 5.52 -5.23 5.74
CA LYS A 152 6.85 -5.48 6.32
C LYS A 152 6.80 -6.26 7.65
N THR A 153 5.78 -7.07 7.88
CA THR A 153 5.76 -7.88 9.12
C THR A 153 6.97 -8.78 9.18
N ASP A 154 7.72 -8.66 10.29
CA ASP A 154 8.98 -9.37 10.51
C ASP A 154 8.73 -10.83 10.87
N PHE A 155 9.32 -11.72 10.09
CA PHE A 155 9.33 -13.16 10.32
C PHE A 155 10.77 -13.70 10.29
N SER A 156 11.00 -14.81 10.96
CA SER A 156 12.25 -15.57 10.80
C SER A 156 12.15 -16.50 9.58
N PRO A 157 13.24 -16.73 8.84
CA PRO A 157 13.29 -17.76 7.80
C PRO A 157 12.86 -19.16 8.27
N ASP A 158 12.99 -19.44 9.57
CA ASP A 158 12.70 -20.73 10.18
C ASP A 158 11.30 -20.82 10.83
N GLY A 159 10.50 -19.74 10.78
CA GLY A 159 9.16 -19.75 11.39
C GLY A 159 8.55 -18.37 11.66
N PRO A 160 7.41 -18.33 12.34
CA PRO A 160 6.59 -17.12 12.48
C PRO A 160 7.09 -16.11 13.53
N ASN A 161 8.23 -16.33 14.14
CA ASN A 161 8.75 -15.42 15.15
C ASN A 161 9.59 -14.31 14.52
N PRO A 162 9.45 -13.06 14.97
CA PRO A 162 10.30 -11.96 14.51
C PRO A 162 11.77 -12.22 14.80
N ASN A 163 12.66 -11.81 13.89
CA ASN A 163 14.10 -11.88 14.09
C ASN A 163 14.76 -10.48 14.23
N GLY A 164 14.00 -9.40 13.99
CA GLY A 164 14.46 -8.03 14.09
C GLY A 164 15.21 -7.53 12.84
N ILE A 165 15.14 -8.28 11.75
CA ILE A 165 15.77 -7.97 10.47
C ILE A 165 14.68 -7.99 9.42
N PHE A 166 14.62 -6.99 8.54
CA PHE A 166 13.76 -7.02 7.38
C PHE A 166 14.44 -7.84 6.28
N ASP A 167 13.92 -9.05 6.07
CA ASP A 167 14.43 -10.03 5.14
C ASP A 167 13.60 -10.03 3.84
N TYR A 168 14.16 -9.49 2.78
CA TYR A 168 13.57 -9.48 1.45
C TYR A 168 14.60 -9.91 0.40
N GLU A 169 14.13 -10.39 -0.73
CA GLU A 169 14.99 -10.72 -1.87
C GLU A 169 14.46 -10.00 -3.12
N PRO A 170 15.27 -9.12 -3.76
CA PRO A 170 14.82 -8.29 -4.87
C PRO A 170 14.45 -9.11 -6.12
N SER A 171 13.35 -9.81 -6.05
CA SER A 171 12.73 -10.52 -7.16
C SER A 171 11.36 -11.06 -6.76
N ILE A 172 10.55 -11.41 -7.74
CA ILE A 172 9.23 -12.00 -7.46
C ILE A 172 9.39 -13.38 -6.82
N GLY A 173 8.82 -13.56 -5.63
CA GLY A 173 8.52 -14.88 -5.09
C GLY A 173 9.40 -15.41 -3.98
N ASN A 174 10.26 -14.59 -3.38
CA ASN A 174 11.21 -15.07 -2.37
C ASN A 174 11.30 -14.22 -1.09
N ASP A 175 10.40 -13.26 -0.90
CA ASP A 175 10.45 -12.41 0.30
C ASP A 175 10.08 -13.21 1.54
N VAL A 176 11.00 -13.31 2.50
CA VAL A 176 10.77 -13.98 3.78
C VAL A 176 9.74 -13.22 4.59
N ASP A 177 9.92 -11.90 4.71
CA ASP A 177 9.06 -11.04 5.50
C ASP A 177 7.79 -10.64 4.77
N GLY A 178 6.81 -10.24 5.59
CA GLY A 178 5.57 -9.66 5.14
C GLY A 178 4.44 -10.65 4.86
N VAL A 179 3.26 -10.06 4.79
CA VAL A 179 1.99 -10.73 4.49
C VAL A 179 1.36 -10.06 3.29
N ASP A 180 0.80 -10.83 2.37
CA ASP A 180 -0.09 -10.31 1.33
C ASP A 180 -1.40 -9.84 1.99
N LEU A 181 -1.55 -8.53 2.15
CA LEU A 181 -2.70 -7.94 2.83
C LEU A 181 -4.02 -8.34 2.19
N ASN A 182 -4.05 -8.53 0.85
CA ASN A 182 -5.24 -8.97 0.14
C ASN A 182 -5.54 -10.48 0.31
N ARG A 183 -4.76 -11.20 1.11
CA ARG A 183 -5.00 -12.56 1.58
C ARG A 183 -5.32 -12.61 3.06
N ASN A 184 -5.14 -11.52 3.79
CA ASN A 184 -5.25 -11.49 5.26
C ASN A 184 -6.67 -11.20 5.76
N PHE A 185 -7.60 -10.78 4.90
CA PHE A 185 -9.02 -10.57 5.28
C PHE A 185 -9.72 -11.88 5.63
N GLY A 186 -10.65 -11.84 6.59
CA GLY A 186 -11.29 -13.02 7.17
C GLY A 186 -12.17 -13.84 6.23
N PHE A 187 -12.73 -13.21 5.18
CA PHE A 187 -13.61 -13.91 4.25
C PHE A 187 -12.83 -14.94 3.42
N ASN A 188 -13.22 -16.20 3.52
CA ASN A 188 -12.55 -17.34 2.88
C ASN A 188 -11.06 -17.52 3.20
N TRP A 189 -10.54 -16.88 4.26
CA TRP A 189 -9.13 -16.96 4.63
C TRP A 189 -8.61 -18.41 4.72
N THR A 190 -9.41 -19.32 5.30
CA THR A 190 -9.05 -20.75 5.45
C THR A 190 -8.81 -21.45 4.11
N PHE A 191 -9.42 -20.96 3.04
CA PHE A 191 -9.33 -21.59 1.72
C PHE A 191 -8.36 -20.84 0.79
N GLY A 192 -7.94 -19.61 1.16
CA GLY A 192 -7.30 -18.67 0.26
C GLY A 192 -6.11 -19.21 -0.50
N ASP A 193 -5.18 -19.87 0.20
CA ASP A 193 -3.91 -20.27 -0.39
C ASP A 193 -3.64 -21.79 -0.33
N THR A 194 -4.64 -22.60 0.02
CA THR A 194 -4.50 -24.06 0.08
C THR A 194 -4.07 -24.69 -1.25
N PHE A 195 -4.32 -24.00 -2.35
CA PHE A 195 -3.88 -24.45 -3.68
C PHE A 195 -2.47 -24.00 -4.05
N LEU A 196 -1.89 -23.09 -3.28
CA LEU A 196 -0.62 -22.42 -3.57
C LEU A 196 0.50 -22.79 -2.57
N VAL A 197 0.15 -23.37 -1.42
CA VAL A 197 1.10 -23.92 -0.47
C VAL A 197 1.46 -25.33 -0.91
N PHE A 198 2.63 -25.48 -1.51
CA PHE A 198 3.08 -26.76 -2.08
C PHE A 198 3.67 -27.73 -1.04
N ASP A 199 4.10 -27.22 0.11
CA ASP A 199 4.70 -28.01 1.17
C ASP A 199 4.20 -27.53 2.54
N GLU A 200 3.54 -28.43 3.29
CA GLU A 200 3.09 -28.14 4.65
C GLU A 200 4.25 -28.02 5.65
N THR A 201 5.45 -28.46 5.26
CA THR A 201 6.65 -28.36 6.08
C THR A 201 7.40 -27.06 5.87
N ASP A 202 7.08 -26.33 4.80
CA ASP A 202 7.68 -25.06 4.48
C ASP A 202 6.85 -23.93 5.07
N TYR A 203 7.49 -23.07 5.85
CA TYR A 203 6.84 -21.90 6.39
C TYR A 203 6.60 -20.90 5.24
N GLY A 204 5.33 -20.64 4.95
CA GLY A 204 4.92 -19.95 3.73
C GLY A 204 5.18 -18.43 3.72
N SER A 205 5.90 -17.86 4.72
CA SER A 205 6.14 -16.41 4.77
C SER A 205 6.98 -15.90 3.60
N HIS A 206 7.92 -16.69 3.09
CA HIS A 206 8.72 -16.34 1.90
C HIS A 206 7.95 -16.45 0.58
N TYR A 207 6.67 -16.74 0.63
CA TYR A 207 5.82 -16.77 -0.54
C TYR A 207 5.06 -15.44 -0.70
N ASP A 208 5.10 -14.87 -1.88
CA ASP A 208 4.52 -13.56 -2.19
C ASP A 208 3.03 -13.42 -1.84
N TYR A 209 2.29 -14.51 -1.83
CA TYR A 209 0.86 -14.53 -1.50
C TYR A 209 0.60 -15.09 -0.11
N TYR A 210 1.60 -15.04 0.78
CA TYR A 210 1.44 -15.51 2.14
C TYR A 210 0.34 -14.75 2.86
N ARG A 211 -0.65 -15.48 3.36
CA ARG A 211 -1.87 -14.92 3.96
C ARG A 211 -1.76 -14.50 5.41
N GLY A 212 -0.58 -14.68 6.02
CA GLY A 212 -0.38 -14.48 7.46
C GLY A 212 -0.81 -15.69 8.31
N PRO A 213 -0.44 -15.69 9.60
CA PRO A 213 -0.70 -16.82 10.50
C PRO A 213 -2.18 -16.95 10.89
N LEU A 214 -2.93 -15.86 10.85
CA LEU A 214 -4.35 -15.80 11.20
C LEU A 214 -5.07 -14.78 10.29
N PRO A 215 -6.41 -14.91 10.10
CA PRO A 215 -7.17 -13.85 9.46
C PRO A 215 -7.08 -12.57 10.30
N PHE A 216 -6.86 -11.45 9.62
CA PHE A 216 -6.64 -10.16 10.28
C PHE A 216 -5.48 -10.20 11.29
N SER A 217 -4.37 -10.88 10.95
CA SER A 217 -3.14 -10.80 11.74
C SER A 217 -2.44 -9.45 11.58
N GLU A 218 -2.65 -8.78 10.44
CA GLU A 218 -1.96 -7.55 10.08
C GLU A 218 -2.75 -6.31 10.50
N SER A 219 -2.05 -5.33 11.07
CA SER A 219 -2.66 -4.08 11.55
C SER A 219 -3.29 -3.26 10.42
N GLU A 220 -2.75 -3.31 9.22
CA GLU A 220 -3.30 -2.68 8.03
C GLU A 220 -4.67 -3.28 7.65
N ALA A 221 -4.78 -4.60 7.66
CA ALA A 221 -6.05 -5.29 7.41
C ALA A 221 -7.08 -5.04 8.52
N ILE A 222 -6.62 -4.97 9.79
CA ILE A 222 -7.43 -4.61 10.94
C ILE A 222 -7.97 -3.18 10.79
N ALA A 223 -7.14 -2.22 10.40
CA ALA A 223 -7.53 -0.83 10.23
C ALA A 223 -8.69 -0.69 9.22
N ILE A 224 -8.58 -1.34 8.06
CA ILE A 224 -9.65 -1.32 7.04
C ILE A 224 -10.90 -2.03 7.55
N ARG A 225 -10.77 -3.19 8.22
CA ARG A 225 -11.89 -3.92 8.82
C ARG A 225 -12.65 -3.06 9.83
N ASP A 226 -11.94 -2.43 10.75
CA ASP A 226 -12.54 -1.66 11.83
C ASP A 226 -13.22 -0.41 11.30
N LEU A 227 -12.63 0.26 10.31
CA LEU A 227 -13.30 1.34 9.57
C LEU A 227 -14.59 0.83 8.90
N ALA A 228 -14.54 -0.32 8.24
CA ALA A 228 -15.72 -0.89 7.57
C ALA A 228 -16.83 -1.27 8.56
N LEU A 229 -16.48 -1.83 9.72
CA LEU A 229 -17.44 -2.16 10.77
C LEU A 229 -18.05 -0.92 11.46
N GLN A 230 -17.31 0.18 11.48
CA GLN A 230 -17.77 1.45 12.07
C GLN A 230 -18.74 2.21 11.16
N HIS A 231 -18.58 2.09 9.84
CA HIS A 231 -19.24 2.95 8.86
C HIS A 231 -20.24 2.27 7.93
N ASP A 232 -20.35 0.93 7.93
CA ASP A 232 -21.32 0.18 7.12
C ASP A 232 -21.31 0.57 5.63
N PHE A 233 -20.19 0.44 4.95
CA PHE A 233 -20.05 0.80 3.54
C PHE A 233 -20.98 -0.04 2.65
N VAL A 234 -21.74 0.62 1.77
CA VAL A 234 -22.60 -0.05 0.78
C VAL A 234 -21.83 -0.50 -0.45
N PHE A 235 -20.64 0.08 -0.67
CA PHE A 235 -19.81 -0.17 -1.83
C PHE A 235 -18.34 0.14 -1.53
N SER A 236 -17.42 -0.65 -2.09
CA SER A 236 -15.99 -0.38 -2.02
C SER A 236 -15.28 -0.74 -3.33
N ILE A 237 -14.28 0.05 -3.70
CA ILE A 237 -13.33 -0.26 -4.76
C ILE A 237 -11.92 -0.29 -4.16
N VAL A 238 -11.19 -1.36 -4.45
CA VAL A 238 -9.77 -1.49 -4.15
C VAL A 238 -9.03 -1.51 -5.48
N TRP A 239 -8.16 -0.53 -5.70
CA TRP A 239 -7.38 -0.45 -6.92
C TRP A 239 -6.13 -1.32 -6.85
N HIS A 240 -6.02 -2.18 -7.84
CA HIS A 240 -4.86 -3.00 -8.09
C HIS A 240 -4.26 -2.67 -9.45
N SER A 241 -2.95 -2.84 -9.60
CA SER A 241 -2.27 -2.71 -10.89
C SER A 241 -1.43 -3.94 -11.21
N SER A 242 -0.86 -4.00 -12.42
CA SER A 242 -0.08 -5.17 -12.82
C SER A 242 1.22 -5.26 -12.04
N ARG A 243 1.51 -6.44 -11.55
CA ARG A 243 2.73 -6.82 -10.88
C ARG A 243 3.95 -6.91 -11.79
N SER A 244 3.79 -7.16 -13.07
CA SER A 244 4.93 -7.30 -13.97
C SER A 244 5.48 -5.95 -14.36
N GLY A 245 6.76 -5.69 -14.14
CA GLY A 245 7.49 -4.52 -14.66
C GLY A 245 7.50 -4.42 -16.20
N ARG A 246 6.72 -5.24 -16.87
CA ARG A 246 6.38 -5.14 -18.29
C ARG A 246 5.03 -4.45 -18.41
N LEU A 247 5.05 -3.13 -18.34
CA LEU A 247 3.89 -2.27 -18.63
C LEU A 247 3.30 -2.47 -20.05
N SER A 248 3.87 -3.35 -20.87
CA SER A 248 3.51 -3.45 -22.28
C SER A 248 2.46 -4.49 -22.63
N GLU A 249 2.03 -5.37 -21.74
CA GLU A 249 1.27 -6.52 -22.20
C GLU A 249 -0.13 -6.75 -21.65
N LYS A 250 -0.58 -6.09 -20.58
CA LYS A 250 -1.98 -6.25 -20.12
C LYS A 250 -2.50 -5.01 -19.38
N VAL A 251 -2.97 -4.04 -20.10
CA VAL A 251 -3.99 -3.13 -19.59
C VAL A 251 -5.34 -3.79 -19.88
N PHE A 252 -6.06 -4.19 -18.85
CA PHE A 252 -7.46 -4.58 -18.92
C PHE A 252 -8.34 -3.44 -18.44
#